data_21a7d1898b8af59126760a09bb2148b3
#
_entry.id   21a7d1898b8af59126760a09bb2148b3
#
_cell.length_a   1.000
_cell.length_b   1.000
_cell.length_c   1.000
_cell.angle_alpha   90.00
_cell.angle_beta   90.00
_cell.angle_gamma   90.00
#
_symmetry.space_group_name_H-M   'P 1'
#
loop_
_entity.id
_entity.type
_entity.pdbx_description
1 polymer ?
#
loop_
_entity_poly.entity_id
_entity_poly.type
_entity_poly.pdbx_seq_one_letter_code
_entity_poly.pdbx_strand_id
1 'polypeptide(L)'
;MVWETFNAGNAKLTVKGIPAHPMSSKGVMVNPTLVVHDFLNMLDRAATPECTEGREGFIVVKGIQSNPSKAVLTMKVRDHNRKLYEEKKNLLRAAAEFLRVRHPRAGIELELSDSYANIADAVTNENRRGIDCLYQALEETGVEAKTKAMRGGTDGSYLSVKGVLTPNYFTGAHNFHSNCEFLPMSSWEKSLGVTLKLMEIVARGE
;
A
#
# COMPACT_ATOMS: atom_id res chain seq x y z
N MET A 1 5.35 0.90 -18.57
CA MET A 1 6.12 1.61 -17.54
C MET A 1 5.30 1.80 -16.27
N VAL A 2 5.95 1.80 -15.12
CA VAL A 2 5.35 2.13 -13.83
C VAL A 2 6.29 3.05 -13.06
N TRP A 3 5.88 4.30 -12.89
CA TRP A 3 6.52 5.30 -12.02
C TRP A 3 5.50 5.96 -11.09
N GLU A 4 4.29 5.41 -11.03
CA GLU A 4 3.23 5.76 -10.10
C GLU A 4 2.82 4.50 -9.33
N THR A 5 3.06 4.50 -8.03
CA THR A 5 2.79 3.38 -7.11
C THR A 5 1.91 3.87 -5.97
N PHE A 6 1.43 3.00 -5.11
CA PHE A 6 0.75 3.44 -3.89
C PHE A 6 1.72 4.09 -2.88
N ASN A 7 1.22 5.08 -2.12
CA ASN A 7 1.63 5.31 -0.74
C ASN A 7 1.07 4.19 0.12
N ALA A 8 1.85 3.67 1.03
CA ALA A 8 1.53 2.46 1.75
C ALA A 8 1.91 2.52 3.22
N GLY A 9 1.00 2.07 4.06
CA GLY A 9 1.22 1.94 5.49
C GLY A 9 0.47 0.77 6.10
N ASN A 10 0.82 0.49 7.34
CA ASN A 10 0.17 -0.49 8.19
C ASN A 10 -0.52 0.22 9.34
N ALA A 11 -1.63 -0.36 9.77
CA ALA A 11 -2.34 0.04 10.96
C ALA A 11 -2.59 -1.19 11.84
N LYS A 12 -2.39 -1.03 13.14
CA LYS A 12 -2.65 -2.06 14.13
C LYS A 12 -3.45 -1.46 15.27
N LEU A 13 -4.68 -1.92 15.43
CA LEU A 13 -5.53 -1.60 16.57
C LEU A 13 -5.43 -2.71 17.59
N THR A 14 -5.01 -2.38 18.81
CA THR A 14 -5.02 -3.27 19.96
C THR A 14 -6.09 -2.82 20.94
N VAL A 15 -7.00 -3.71 21.27
CA VAL A 15 -8.05 -3.49 22.28
C VAL A 15 -7.82 -4.43 23.45
N LYS A 16 -7.57 -3.87 24.63
CA LYS A 16 -7.52 -4.62 25.91
C LYS A 16 -8.91 -4.59 26.54
N GLY A 17 -9.47 -5.76 26.75
CA GLY A 17 -10.76 -5.97 27.40
C GLY A 17 -10.64 -6.28 28.90
N ILE A 18 -11.78 -6.52 29.53
CA ILE A 18 -11.87 -7.00 30.90
C ILE A 18 -12.64 -8.33 30.87
N PRO A 19 -11.93 -9.46 31.01
CA PRO A 19 -12.58 -10.76 31.05
C PRO A 19 -13.36 -10.93 32.37
N ALA A 20 -14.49 -11.62 32.31
CA ALA A 20 -15.26 -11.99 33.49
C ALA A 20 -16.02 -13.29 33.20
N HIS A 21 -16.32 -14.06 34.26
CA HIS A 21 -17.15 -15.26 34.12
C HIS A 21 -18.59 -14.88 33.72
N PRO A 22 -19.20 -15.56 32.74
CA PRO A 22 -20.55 -15.21 32.25
C PRO A 22 -21.60 -15.07 33.35
N MET A 23 -21.51 -15.86 34.42
CA MET A 23 -22.41 -15.80 35.55
C MET A 23 -22.40 -14.45 36.29
N SER A 24 -21.28 -13.70 36.26
CA SER A 24 -21.07 -12.44 36.99
C SER A 24 -20.56 -11.30 36.11
N SER A 25 -20.71 -11.39 34.80
CA SER A 25 -20.13 -10.47 33.83
C SER A 25 -20.88 -9.15 33.65
N LYS A 26 -22.15 -9.09 34.09
CA LYS A 26 -22.98 -7.88 33.92
C LYS A 26 -22.34 -6.67 34.60
N GLY A 27 -22.11 -5.60 33.83
CA GLY A 27 -21.46 -4.37 34.32
C GLY A 27 -19.94 -4.49 34.57
N VAL A 28 -19.35 -5.70 34.46
CA VAL A 28 -17.91 -5.95 34.70
C VAL A 28 -17.16 -6.19 33.40
N MET A 29 -17.63 -7.10 32.57
CA MET A 29 -16.95 -7.53 31.35
C MET A 29 -16.87 -6.40 30.32
N VAL A 30 -15.70 -6.28 29.66
CA VAL A 30 -15.51 -5.53 28.42
C VAL A 30 -15.03 -6.52 27.37
N ASN A 31 -15.87 -6.82 26.40
CA ASN A 31 -15.54 -7.74 25.30
C ASN A 31 -14.77 -7.02 24.20
N PRO A 32 -13.46 -7.26 24.03
CA PRO A 32 -12.64 -6.54 23.07
C PRO A 32 -13.02 -6.86 21.60
N THR A 33 -13.62 -8.02 21.35
CA THR A 33 -14.11 -8.39 20.00
C THR A 33 -15.22 -7.46 19.54
N LEU A 34 -16.16 -7.14 20.43
CA LEU A 34 -17.26 -6.21 20.11
C LEU A 34 -16.77 -4.78 19.93
N VAL A 35 -15.73 -4.37 20.67
CA VAL A 35 -15.10 -3.05 20.46
C VAL A 35 -14.44 -2.97 19.08
N VAL A 36 -13.75 -4.05 18.64
CA VAL A 36 -13.20 -4.13 17.28
C VAL A 36 -14.31 -4.12 16.23
N HIS A 37 -15.44 -4.78 16.49
CA HIS A 37 -16.60 -4.73 15.59
C HIS A 37 -17.15 -3.29 15.45
N ASP A 38 -17.27 -2.56 16.55
CA ASP A 38 -17.67 -1.15 16.51
C ASP A 38 -16.68 -0.29 15.67
N PHE A 39 -15.38 -0.54 15.79
CA PHE A 39 -14.38 0.11 14.94
C PHE A 39 -14.59 -0.17 13.46
N LEU A 40 -14.79 -1.43 13.10
CA LEU A 40 -14.99 -1.83 11.70
C LEU A 40 -16.25 -1.22 11.08
N ASN A 41 -17.30 -1.00 11.88
CA ASN A 41 -18.53 -0.35 11.42
C ASN A 41 -18.37 1.15 11.14
N MET A 42 -17.27 1.78 11.57
CA MET A 42 -16.95 3.17 11.24
C MET A 42 -16.16 3.28 9.93
N LEU A 43 -15.66 2.18 9.38
CA LEU A 43 -14.92 2.15 8.12
C LEU A 43 -15.88 1.97 6.94
N ASP A 44 -15.61 2.71 5.86
CA ASP A 44 -16.36 2.56 4.63
C ASP A 44 -16.04 1.22 3.94
N ARG A 45 -17.05 0.38 3.80
CA ARG A 45 -16.93 -0.92 3.13
C ARG A 45 -16.78 -0.82 1.61
N ALA A 46 -17.12 0.32 1.02
CA ALA A 46 -16.85 0.58 -0.39
C ALA A 46 -15.36 0.94 -0.66
N ALA A 47 -14.63 1.38 0.38
CA ALA A 47 -13.21 1.72 0.29
C ALA A 47 -12.30 0.53 0.64
N THR A 48 -12.57 -0.64 0.07
CA THR A 48 -11.80 -1.89 0.23
C THR A 48 -11.26 -2.37 -1.11
N PRO A 49 -10.22 -3.24 -1.15
CA PRO A 49 -9.63 -3.70 -2.42
C PRO A 49 -10.62 -4.32 -3.40
N GLU A 50 -11.61 -5.05 -2.89
CA GLU A 50 -12.64 -5.72 -3.67
C GLU A 50 -13.68 -4.75 -4.27
N CYS A 51 -13.73 -3.52 -3.77
CA CYS A 51 -14.66 -2.47 -4.21
C CYS A 51 -13.97 -1.31 -4.93
N THR A 52 -12.65 -1.35 -5.12
CA THR A 52 -11.86 -0.24 -5.68
C THR A 52 -10.98 -0.70 -6.83
N GLU A 53 -10.75 0.19 -7.81
CA GLU A 53 -9.91 -0.07 -8.97
C GLU A 53 -9.02 1.13 -9.32
N GLY A 54 -8.19 0.98 -10.34
CA GLY A 54 -7.36 2.05 -10.89
C GLY A 54 -6.52 2.75 -9.83
N ARG A 55 -6.77 4.05 -9.62
CA ARG A 55 -6.06 4.89 -8.64
C ARG A 55 -6.78 5.03 -7.30
N GLU A 56 -7.93 4.43 -7.14
CA GLU A 56 -8.69 4.48 -5.89
C GLU A 56 -7.92 3.80 -4.76
N GLY A 57 -7.79 4.53 -3.65
CA GLY A 57 -7.14 4.01 -2.45
C GLY A 57 -8.11 3.19 -1.58
N PHE A 58 -7.56 2.42 -0.64
CA PHE A 58 -8.35 1.55 0.22
C PHE A 58 -7.73 1.33 1.61
N ILE A 59 -8.56 0.81 2.51
CA ILE A 59 -8.14 0.22 3.77
C ILE A 59 -8.53 -1.26 3.73
N VAL A 60 -7.57 -2.17 3.90
CA VAL A 60 -7.84 -3.61 3.93
C VAL A 60 -7.55 -4.19 5.31
N VAL A 61 -8.51 -4.92 5.84
CA VAL A 61 -8.31 -5.75 7.03
C VAL A 61 -7.52 -7.00 6.65
N LYS A 62 -6.38 -7.21 7.31
CA LYS A 62 -5.50 -8.36 7.08
C LYS A 62 -5.74 -9.51 8.04
N GLY A 63 -6.25 -9.20 9.20
CA GLY A 63 -6.57 -10.23 10.20
C GLY A 63 -7.09 -9.65 11.49
N ILE A 64 -7.84 -10.48 12.20
CA ILE A 64 -8.34 -10.23 13.55
C ILE A 64 -7.96 -11.43 14.41
N GLN A 65 -7.29 -11.17 15.51
CA GLN A 65 -7.02 -12.17 16.55
C GLN A 65 -7.66 -11.68 17.83
N SER A 66 -8.49 -12.50 18.46
CA SER A 66 -9.23 -12.07 19.63
C SER A 66 -9.40 -13.20 20.65
N ASN A 67 -9.40 -12.81 21.93
CA ASN A 67 -9.82 -13.61 23.07
C ASN A 67 -10.51 -12.69 24.09
N PRO A 68 -11.04 -13.20 25.22
CA PRO A 68 -11.76 -12.37 26.19
C PRO A 68 -10.95 -11.22 26.81
N SER A 69 -9.61 -11.28 26.77
CA SER A 69 -8.74 -10.27 27.38
C SER A 69 -8.23 -9.25 26.37
N LYS A 70 -8.08 -9.64 25.08
CA LYS A 70 -7.42 -8.81 24.07
C LYS A 70 -7.92 -9.14 22.67
N ALA A 71 -8.09 -8.10 21.87
CA ALA A 71 -8.24 -8.22 20.41
C ALA A 71 -7.16 -7.40 19.69
N VAL A 72 -6.68 -7.93 18.57
CA VAL A 72 -5.72 -7.25 17.68
C VAL A 72 -6.27 -7.30 16.27
N LEU A 73 -6.47 -6.12 15.68
CA LEU A 73 -6.88 -5.93 14.29
C LEU A 73 -5.68 -5.37 13.52
N THR A 74 -5.30 -6.04 12.44
CA THR A 74 -4.24 -5.59 11.53
C THR A 74 -4.82 -5.16 10.20
N MET A 75 -4.37 -4.02 9.69
CA MET A 75 -4.87 -3.41 8.47
C MET A 75 -3.71 -2.88 7.61
N LYS A 76 -3.96 -2.69 6.31
CA LYS A 76 -3.09 -1.93 5.42
C LYS A 76 -3.86 -0.76 4.83
N VAL A 77 -3.18 0.38 4.69
CA VAL A 77 -3.69 1.60 4.07
C VAL A 77 -2.95 1.83 2.77
N ARG A 78 -3.66 2.11 1.68
CA ARG A 78 -3.11 2.33 0.35
C ARG A 78 -3.81 3.51 -0.33
N ASP A 79 -3.04 4.38 -0.95
CA ASP A 79 -3.55 5.42 -1.85
C ASP A 79 -2.44 5.93 -2.77
N HIS A 80 -2.76 6.25 -4.04
CA HIS A 80 -1.80 6.90 -4.93
C HIS A 80 -1.58 8.36 -4.52
N ASN A 81 -2.64 9.04 -4.09
CA ASN A 81 -2.58 10.42 -3.66
C ASN A 81 -2.14 10.52 -2.20
N ARG A 82 -1.05 11.24 -1.94
CA ARG A 82 -0.48 11.43 -0.59
C ARG A 82 -1.47 12.05 0.38
N LYS A 83 -2.25 13.04 -0.05
CA LYS A 83 -3.25 13.70 0.80
C LYS A 83 -4.35 12.72 1.21
N LEU A 84 -4.92 11.97 0.24
CA LEU A 84 -5.96 10.98 0.52
C LEU A 84 -5.43 9.81 1.38
N TYR A 85 -4.15 9.46 1.23
CA TYR A 85 -3.49 8.50 2.10
C TYR A 85 -3.44 8.98 3.56
N GLU A 86 -3.05 10.24 3.80
CA GLU A 86 -3.04 10.82 5.15
C GLU A 86 -4.47 10.99 5.70
N GLU A 87 -5.44 11.34 4.87
CA GLU A 87 -6.86 11.40 5.28
C GLU A 87 -7.37 10.03 5.77
N LYS A 88 -7.01 8.93 5.10
CA LYS A 88 -7.33 7.57 5.57
C LYS A 88 -6.70 7.24 6.92
N LYS A 89 -5.44 7.66 7.13
CA LYS A 89 -4.79 7.49 8.44
C LYS A 89 -5.48 8.33 9.53
N ASN A 90 -5.90 9.56 9.18
CA ASN A 90 -6.65 10.42 10.11
C ASN A 90 -8.03 9.85 10.44
N LEU A 91 -8.72 9.24 9.48
CA LEU A 91 -9.97 8.52 9.74
C LEU A 91 -9.76 7.40 10.79
N LEU A 92 -8.69 6.60 10.66
CA LEU A 92 -8.38 5.56 11.64
C LEU A 92 -8.08 6.13 13.03
N ARG A 93 -7.37 7.28 13.11
CA ARG A 93 -7.13 7.99 14.37
C ARG A 93 -8.43 8.46 15.01
N ALA A 94 -9.29 9.13 14.23
CA ALA A 94 -10.59 9.63 14.72
C ALA A 94 -11.49 8.47 15.19
N ALA A 95 -11.53 7.36 14.47
CA ALA A 95 -12.26 6.18 14.86
C ALA A 95 -11.74 5.59 16.18
N ALA A 96 -10.43 5.52 16.38
CA ALA A 96 -9.85 5.06 17.64
C ALA A 96 -10.17 6.00 18.82
N GLU A 97 -10.12 7.32 18.60
CA GLU A 97 -10.53 8.30 19.64
C GLU A 97 -12.01 8.16 20.00
N PHE A 98 -12.88 8.03 19.00
CA PHE A 98 -14.30 7.79 19.26
C PHE A 98 -14.53 6.53 20.10
N LEU A 99 -13.79 5.45 19.80
CA LEU A 99 -13.88 4.21 20.61
C LEU A 99 -13.45 4.42 22.06
N ARG A 100 -12.43 5.24 22.34
CA ARG A 100 -11.98 5.56 23.71
C ARG A 100 -13.09 6.24 24.49
N VAL A 101 -13.83 7.14 23.85
CA VAL A 101 -14.99 7.81 24.47
C VAL A 101 -16.13 6.84 24.70
N ARG A 102 -16.44 5.99 23.69
CA ARG A 102 -17.56 5.04 23.75
C ARG A 102 -17.31 3.87 24.72
N HIS A 103 -16.06 3.44 24.83
CA HIS A 103 -15.63 2.30 25.65
C HIS A 103 -14.55 2.71 26.66
N PRO A 104 -14.87 3.59 27.65
CA PRO A 104 -13.85 4.20 28.53
C PRO A 104 -13.12 3.20 29.42
N ARG A 105 -13.63 1.96 29.55
CA ARG A 105 -12.99 0.89 30.30
C ARG A 105 -12.14 -0.05 29.44
N ALA A 106 -12.18 0.09 28.12
CA ALA A 106 -11.29 -0.63 27.21
C ALA A 106 -9.95 0.08 27.07
N GLY A 107 -8.85 -0.65 27.08
CA GLY A 107 -7.56 -0.12 26.67
C GLY A 107 -7.46 -0.12 25.15
N ILE A 108 -7.43 1.04 24.50
CA ILE A 108 -7.43 1.16 23.04
C ILE A 108 -6.14 1.84 22.56
N GLU A 109 -5.35 1.12 21.78
CA GLU A 109 -4.08 1.57 21.21
C GLU A 109 -4.11 1.42 19.71
N LEU A 110 -3.80 2.50 18.95
CA LEU A 110 -3.66 2.48 17.50
C LEU A 110 -2.21 2.81 17.14
N GLU A 111 -1.56 1.89 16.46
CA GLU A 111 -0.22 2.05 15.88
C GLU A 111 -0.36 2.23 14.37
N LEU A 112 0.30 3.27 13.82
CA LEU A 112 0.37 3.55 12.37
C LEU A 112 1.84 3.61 11.97
N SER A 113 2.19 2.97 10.85
CA SER A 113 3.52 3.03 10.28
C SER A 113 3.47 3.11 8.75
N ASP A 114 4.36 3.92 8.17
CA ASP A 114 4.52 3.98 6.73
C ASP A 114 5.48 2.87 6.26
N SER A 115 5.16 2.25 5.13
CA SER A 115 5.98 1.18 4.54
C SER A 115 6.82 1.69 3.38
N TYR A 116 6.20 2.40 2.44
CA TYR A 116 6.83 3.04 1.29
C TYR A 116 5.93 4.15 0.75
N ALA A 117 6.50 5.05 -0.06
CA ALA A 117 5.77 6.12 -0.71
C ALA A 117 5.59 5.86 -2.22
N ASN A 118 4.70 6.61 -2.84
CA ASN A 118 4.52 6.63 -4.28
C ASN A 118 5.80 7.14 -4.96
N ILE A 119 6.29 6.44 -5.99
CA ILE A 119 7.44 6.90 -6.79
C ILE A 119 7.17 8.29 -7.37
N ALA A 120 5.93 8.55 -7.81
CA ALA A 120 5.54 9.84 -8.37
C ALA A 120 5.72 11.01 -7.39
N ASP A 121 5.62 10.78 -6.07
CA ASP A 121 5.82 11.82 -5.06
C ASP A 121 7.31 12.24 -4.94
N ALA A 122 8.24 11.44 -5.45
CA ALA A 122 9.67 11.72 -5.48
C ALA A 122 10.16 12.32 -6.80
N VAL A 123 9.29 12.45 -7.81
CA VAL A 123 9.65 13.02 -9.11
C VAL A 123 9.76 14.54 -9.00
N THR A 124 10.90 15.09 -9.43
CA THR A 124 11.15 16.52 -9.56
C THR A 124 11.59 16.85 -10.99
N ASN A 125 11.64 18.13 -11.34
CA ASN A 125 12.15 18.54 -12.66
C ASN A 125 13.61 18.13 -12.87
N GLU A 126 14.42 18.08 -11.80
CA GLU A 126 15.84 17.76 -11.86
C GLU A 126 16.10 16.26 -12.05
N ASN A 127 15.25 15.38 -11.49
CA ASN A 127 15.47 13.93 -11.55
C ASN A 127 14.60 13.21 -12.60
N ARG A 128 13.67 13.92 -13.26
CA ARG A 128 12.75 13.36 -14.26
C ARG A 128 13.47 12.72 -15.45
N ARG A 129 14.68 13.14 -15.74
CA ARG A 129 15.53 12.60 -16.82
C ARG A 129 15.53 11.07 -16.85
N GLY A 130 15.59 10.38 -15.69
CA GLY A 130 15.56 8.91 -15.66
C GLY A 130 14.28 8.29 -16.23
N ILE A 131 13.14 8.97 -16.08
CA ILE A 131 11.87 8.58 -16.68
C ILE A 131 11.90 8.86 -18.20
N ASP A 132 12.39 10.03 -18.60
CA ASP A 132 12.40 10.48 -19.99
C ASP A 132 13.35 9.61 -20.84
N CYS A 133 14.55 9.27 -20.33
CA CYS A 133 15.47 8.31 -20.98
C CYS A 133 14.84 6.93 -21.16
N LEU A 134 14.00 6.48 -20.22
CA LEU A 134 13.31 5.20 -20.34
C LEU A 134 12.21 5.24 -21.42
N TYR A 135 11.48 6.35 -21.56
CA TYR A 135 10.55 6.54 -22.67
C TYR A 135 11.27 6.55 -24.02
N GLN A 136 12.38 7.27 -24.12
CA GLN A 136 13.22 7.31 -25.32
C GLN A 136 13.75 5.90 -25.68
N ALA A 137 14.23 5.14 -24.71
CA ALA A 137 14.73 3.77 -24.94
C ALA A 137 13.62 2.85 -25.46
N LEU A 138 12.38 2.99 -24.97
CA LEU A 138 11.22 2.24 -25.47
C LEU A 138 10.89 2.63 -26.92
N GLU A 139 10.89 3.92 -27.24
CA GLU A 139 10.62 4.44 -28.57
C GLU A 139 11.67 3.96 -29.57
N GLU A 140 12.98 4.14 -29.27
CA GLU A 140 14.09 3.74 -30.15
C GLU A 140 14.17 2.22 -30.36
N THR A 141 13.61 1.41 -29.47
CA THR A 141 13.50 -0.05 -29.62
C THR A 141 12.19 -0.53 -30.24
N GLY A 142 11.30 0.40 -30.66
CA GLY A 142 10.00 0.07 -31.24
C GLY A 142 9.01 -0.57 -30.26
N VAL A 143 9.21 -0.36 -28.97
CA VAL A 143 8.31 -0.87 -27.91
C VAL A 143 7.32 0.22 -27.52
N GLU A 144 6.03 -0.03 -27.75
CA GLU A 144 4.98 0.91 -27.35
C GLU A 144 4.97 1.14 -25.83
N ALA A 145 5.17 2.39 -25.42
CA ALA A 145 5.19 2.78 -24.02
C ALA A 145 3.77 2.84 -23.43
N LYS A 146 3.39 1.84 -22.63
CA LYS A 146 2.13 1.84 -21.87
C LYS A 146 2.42 2.18 -20.39
N THR A 147 2.01 3.37 -19.98
CA THR A 147 2.15 3.80 -18.57
C THR A 147 0.93 3.36 -17.78
N LYS A 148 1.16 2.71 -16.64
CA LYS A 148 0.11 2.26 -15.72
C LYS A 148 0.46 2.66 -14.29
N ALA A 149 -0.54 3.08 -13.54
CA ALA A 149 -0.44 3.17 -12.08
C ALA A 149 -0.48 1.75 -11.49
N MET A 150 0.43 1.46 -10.57
CA MET A 150 0.51 0.16 -9.91
C MET A 150 -0.20 0.21 -8.56
N ARG A 151 -1.14 -0.70 -8.34
CA ARG A 151 -1.83 -0.87 -7.05
C ARG A 151 -0.97 -1.65 -6.03
N GLY A 152 0.28 -1.28 -5.89
CA GLY A 152 1.29 -1.88 -5.03
C GLY A 152 2.51 -0.99 -4.93
N GLY A 153 3.60 -1.54 -4.42
CA GLY A 153 4.92 -0.91 -4.38
C GLY A 153 5.98 -1.85 -4.92
N THR A 154 7.13 -1.28 -5.22
CA THR A 154 8.33 -1.99 -5.67
C THR A 154 9.53 -1.50 -4.86
N ASP A 155 10.69 -2.12 -5.03
CA ASP A 155 11.94 -1.62 -4.47
C ASP A 155 12.23 -0.18 -4.93
N GLY A 156 11.77 0.17 -6.15
CA GLY A 156 11.82 1.53 -6.68
C GLY A 156 11.08 2.55 -5.81
N SER A 157 9.99 2.17 -5.16
CA SER A 157 9.28 3.04 -4.21
C SER A 157 10.14 3.40 -3.00
N TYR A 158 10.96 2.46 -2.53
CA TYR A 158 11.87 2.69 -1.41
C TYR A 158 13.10 3.50 -1.80
N LEU A 159 13.69 3.21 -2.97
CA LEU A 159 14.87 3.91 -3.47
C LEU A 159 14.55 5.36 -3.86
N SER A 160 13.39 5.59 -4.47
CA SER A 160 12.98 6.92 -4.94
C SER A 160 12.87 7.93 -3.80
N VAL A 161 12.30 7.56 -2.66
CA VAL A 161 12.23 8.46 -1.49
C VAL A 161 13.59 8.73 -0.85
N LYS A 162 14.62 7.92 -1.15
CA LYS A 162 16.00 8.12 -0.73
C LYS A 162 16.82 8.96 -1.71
N GLY A 163 16.18 9.52 -2.74
CA GLY A 163 16.81 10.39 -3.73
C GLY A 163 17.30 9.66 -4.98
N VAL A 164 17.11 8.34 -5.08
CA VAL A 164 17.44 7.58 -6.29
C VAL A 164 16.14 7.24 -7.01
N LEU A 165 15.68 8.12 -7.89
CA LEU A 165 14.46 7.91 -8.66
C LEU A 165 14.56 6.62 -9.49
N THR A 166 13.70 5.66 -9.17
CA THR A 166 13.76 4.31 -9.74
C THR A 166 12.40 3.93 -10.35
N PRO A 167 12.11 4.38 -11.58
CA PRO A 167 10.94 3.94 -12.32
C PRO A 167 11.11 2.47 -12.74
N ASN A 168 9.97 1.80 -12.95
CA ASN A 168 9.96 0.40 -13.37
C ASN A 168 9.49 0.28 -14.81
N TYR A 169 10.06 -0.66 -15.55
CA TYR A 169 9.57 -1.07 -16.86
C TYR A 169 9.33 -2.58 -16.90
N PHE A 170 8.85 -3.09 -18.02
CA PHE A 170 8.40 -4.47 -18.11
C PHE A 170 9.56 -5.48 -18.10
N THR A 171 9.34 -6.63 -17.47
CA THR A 171 10.12 -7.85 -17.68
C THR A 171 9.50 -8.70 -18.79
N GLY A 172 8.18 -8.59 -18.95
CA GLY A 172 7.37 -9.42 -19.83
C GLY A 172 6.95 -10.76 -19.21
N ALA A 173 7.18 -10.95 -17.92
CA ALA A 173 6.69 -12.12 -17.20
C ALA A 173 5.16 -12.04 -16.97
N HIS A 174 4.57 -13.22 -16.82
CA HIS A 174 3.14 -13.41 -16.59
C HIS A 174 2.90 -14.19 -15.30
N ASN A 175 1.69 -14.05 -14.73
CA ASN A 175 1.22 -14.77 -13.55
C ASN A 175 2.11 -14.59 -12.32
N PHE A 176 2.56 -13.35 -12.07
CA PHE A 176 3.41 -12.99 -10.93
C PHE A 176 2.89 -13.57 -9.61
N HIS A 177 3.79 -14.07 -8.79
CA HIS A 177 3.53 -14.67 -7.47
C HIS A 177 2.67 -15.95 -7.50
N SER A 178 2.52 -16.60 -8.65
CA SER A 178 1.83 -17.87 -8.77
C SER A 178 2.78 -19.02 -9.08
N ASN A 179 2.33 -20.27 -8.87
CA ASN A 179 3.07 -21.46 -9.26
C ASN A 179 3.15 -21.65 -10.79
N CYS A 180 2.42 -20.82 -11.55
CA CYS A 180 2.41 -20.79 -13.00
C CYS A 180 3.08 -19.51 -13.55
N GLU A 181 3.97 -18.89 -12.80
CA GLU A 181 4.74 -17.74 -13.27
C GLU A 181 5.70 -18.17 -14.37
N PHE A 182 5.74 -17.44 -15.48
CA PHE A 182 6.63 -17.72 -16.60
C PHE A 182 7.05 -16.43 -17.31
N LEU A 183 8.19 -16.48 -18.00
CA LEU A 183 8.73 -15.41 -18.82
C LEU A 183 8.94 -15.92 -20.27
N PRO A 184 8.15 -15.43 -21.26
CA PRO A 184 8.41 -15.74 -22.66
C PRO A 184 9.77 -15.20 -23.11
N MET A 185 10.54 -15.99 -23.85
CA MET A 185 11.85 -15.61 -24.36
C MET A 185 11.81 -14.34 -25.19
N SER A 186 10.80 -14.20 -26.08
CA SER A 186 10.61 -12.99 -26.89
C SER A 186 10.36 -11.73 -26.07
N SER A 187 9.72 -11.83 -24.90
CA SER A 187 9.53 -10.71 -23.98
C SER A 187 10.80 -10.36 -23.24
N TRP A 188 11.57 -11.38 -22.85
CA TRP A 188 12.86 -11.19 -22.23
C TRP A 188 13.88 -10.49 -23.16
N GLU A 189 13.97 -10.94 -24.42
CA GLU A 189 14.81 -10.31 -25.45
C GLU A 189 14.46 -8.84 -25.66
N LYS A 190 13.16 -8.51 -25.73
CA LYS A 190 12.72 -7.11 -25.82
C LYS A 190 13.10 -6.29 -24.59
N SER A 191 12.93 -6.85 -23.39
CA SER A 191 13.32 -6.17 -22.15
C SER A 191 14.84 -5.93 -22.10
N LEU A 192 15.64 -6.91 -22.52
CA LEU A 192 17.09 -6.77 -22.64
C LEU A 192 17.46 -5.67 -23.64
N GLY A 193 16.83 -5.64 -24.82
CA GLY A 193 17.04 -4.62 -25.85
C GLY A 193 16.76 -3.20 -25.32
N VAL A 194 15.67 -3.01 -24.59
CA VAL A 194 15.35 -1.73 -23.92
C VAL A 194 16.42 -1.38 -22.88
N THR A 195 16.89 -2.35 -22.09
CA THR A 195 17.94 -2.12 -21.10
C THR A 195 19.25 -1.63 -21.73
N LEU A 196 19.71 -2.31 -22.78
CA LEU A 196 20.92 -1.93 -23.50
C LEU A 196 20.80 -0.54 -24.13
N LYS A 197 19.65 -0.24 -24.73
CA LYS A 197 19.36 1.07 -25.32
C LYS A 197 19.35 2.17 -24.26
N LEU A 198 18.75 1.93 -23.11
CA LEU A 198 18.75 2.86 -21.99
C LEU A 198 20.18 3.18 -21.52
N MET A 199 21.04 2.14 -21.43
CA MET A 199 22.45 2.34 -21.08
C MET A 199 23.19 3.20 -22.11
N GLU A 200 22.94 3.01 -23.42
CA GLU A 200 23.50 3.84 -24.49
C GLU A 200 23.07 5.31 -24.37
N ILE A 201 21.76 5.58 -24.16
CA ILE A 201 21.22 6.93 -24.02
C ILE A 201 21.84 7.64 -22.82
N VAL A 202 21.91 6.96 -21.68
CA VAL A 202 22.50 7.53 -20.46
C VAL A 202 23.99 7.81 -20.64
N ALA A 203 24.74 6.92 -21.33
CA ALA A 203 26.17 7.09 -21.60
C ALA A 203 26.47 8.25 -22.54
N ARG A 204 25.58 8.58 -23.49
CA ARG A 204 25.72 9.73 -24.39
C ARG A 204 25.56 11.09 -23.68
N GLY A 205 24.94 11.09 -22.49
CA GLY A 205 24.70 12.33 -21.74
C GLY A 205 23.51 13.16 -22.27
N GLU A 206 22.72 12.60 -23.16
CA GLU A 206 21.51 13.20 -23.76
C GLU A 206 20.32 13.26 -22.77
#